data_f40ae71131cc4d99aeb8754a5329cda8
#
_entry.id   f40ae71131cc4d99aeb8754a5329cda8
#
_cell.length_a   1.000
_cell.length_b   1.000
_cell.length_c   1.000
_cell.angle_alpha   90.00
_cell.angle_beta   90.00
_cell.angle_gamma   90.00
#
_symmetry.space_group_name_H-M   'P 1'
#
loop_
_entity.id
_entity.type
_entity.pdbx_description
1 polymer ?
#
loop_
_entity_poly.entity_id
_entity_poly.type
_entity_poly.pdbx_seq_one_letter_code
_entity_poly.pdbx_strand_id
1 'polypeptide(L)'
;MLIEVIKSKIHKVTITGANLHYIGSITIDEDLIDASNLIENEKVHVLDLNNGERLETYVIKGVRGSGEICLNGAAARKVLVGDIIIIMSYAFIEFEEAKSFKPVVIFPDTKTNKLI
;
A
#
# COMPACT_ATOMS: atom_id res chain seq x y z
N MET A 1 20.00 -0.32 19.39
CA MET A 1 18.89 -1.28 19.26
C MET A 1 18.01 -0.84 18.12
N LEU A 2 17.83 -1.70 17.13
CA LEU A 2 16.95 -1.40 16.00
C LEU A 2 15.49 -1.74 16.36
N ILE A 3 14.58 -0.87 16.01
CA ILE A 3 13.15 -1.14 16.14
C ILE A 3 12.47 -0.91 14.80
N GLU A 4 11.33 -1.55 14.60
CA GLU A 4 10.55 -1.41 13.39
C GLU A 4 9.48 -0.35 13.59
N VAL A 5 9.47 0.66 12.71
CA VAL A 5 8.51 1.76 12.78
C VAL A 5 7.84 1.95 11.42
N ILE A 6 6.72 2.62 11.40
CA ILE A 6 6.02 2.94 10.15
C ILE A 6 6.90 3.89 9.34
N LYS A 7 7.13 3.54 8.07
CA LYS A 7 7.83 4.38 7.10
C LYS A 7 6.87 5.11 6.19
N SER A 8 5.88 4.38 5.65
CA SER A 8 4.92 4.91 4.67
C SER A 8 3.53 4.37 4.95
N LYS A 9 2.51 5.20 4.67
CA LYS A 9 1.12 4.76 4.81
C LYS A 9 0.26 5.46 3.77
N ILE A 10 -0.50 4.67 3.02
CA ILE A 10 -1.57 5.16 2.14
C ILE A 10 -2.88 4.81 2.84
N HIS A 11 -3.60 5.84 3.30
CA HIS A 11 -4.78 5.65 4.13
C HIS A 11 -6.05 5.69 3.32
N LYS A 12 -6.71 4.54 3.17
CA LYS A 12 -8.03 4.35 2.55
C LYS A 12 -8.05 4.66 1.05
N VAL A 13 -7.66 3.67 0.28
CA VAL A 13 -7.87 3.64 -1.18
C VAL A 13 -8.78 2.47 -1.52
N THR A 14 -9.41 2.55 -2.69
CA THR A 14 -10.35 1.53 -3.15
C THR A 14 -9.67 0.58 -4.12
N ILE A 15 -9.85 -0.73 -3.91
CA ILE A 15 -9.34 -1.75 -4.82
C ILE A 15 -10.08 -1.65 -6.15
N THR A 16 -9.33 -1.48 -7.24
CA THR A 16 -9.87 -1.36 -8.59
C THR A 16 -9.78 -2.66 -9.38
N GLY A 17 -8.94 -3.60 -8.94
CA GLY A 17 -8.78 -4.87 -9.63
C GLY A 17 -8.23 -5.96 -8.72
N ALA A 18 -8.49 -7.22 -9.11
CA ALA A 18 -7.96 -8.38 -8.43
C ALA A 18 -7.67 -9.44 -9.50
N ASN A 19 -6.38 -9.74 -9.73
CA ASN A 19 -5.94 -10.62 -10.81
C ASN A 19 -5.25 -11.85 -10.23
N LEU A 20 -5.99 -12.93 -10.10
CA LEU A 20 -5.52 -14.18 -9.50
C LEU A 20 -4.35 -14.81 -10.27
N HIS A 21 -4.31 -14.63 -11.57
CA HIS A 21 -3.35 -15.31 -12.46
C HIS A 21 -2.11 -14.47 -12.79
N TYR A 22 -1.97 -13.32 -12.19
CA TYR A 22 -0.78 -12.49 -12.35
C TYR A 22 0.24 -12.80 -11.26
N ILE A 23 1.47 -12.29 -11.42
CA ILE A 23 2.55 -12.45 -10.43
C ILE A 23 2.14 -11.77 -9.12
N GLY A 24 2.24 -12.49 -7.99
CA GLY A 24 1.85 -11.99 -6.69
C GLY A 24 2.47 -10.64 -6.37
N SER A 25 1.63 -9.62 -6.12
CA SER A 25 2.07 -8.24 -5.91
C SER A 25 0.86 -7.34 -5.66
N ILE A 26 1.10 -6.07 -5.39
CA ILE A 26 0.06 -5.04 -5.45
C ILE A 26 0.49 -3.97 -6.45
N THR A 27 -0.34 -3.77 -7.48
CA THR A 27 -0.13 -2.70 -8.45
C THR A 27 -0.73 -1.42 -7.86
N ILE A 28 0.10 -0.37 -7.77
CA ILE A 28 -0.30 0.92 -7.19
C ILE A 28 0.00 2.01 -8.22
N ASP A 29 -0.96 2.92 -8.44
CA ASP A 29 -0.76 4.14 -9.24
C ASP A 29 0.57 4.79 -8.84
N GLU A 30 1.43 5.06 -9.81
CA GLU A 30 2.77 5.59 -9.56
C GLU A 30 2.75 6.94 -8.83
N ASP A 31 1.72 7.74 -9.02
CA ASP A 31 1.56 9.00 -8.27
C ASP A 31 1.45 8.74 -6.77
N LEU A 32 0.73 7.68 -6.38
CA LEU A 32 0.60 7.31 -4.97
C LEU A 32 1.90 6.72 -4.42
N ILE A 33 2.63 5.97 -5.24
CA ILE A 33 3.94 5.43 -4.87
C ILE A 33 4.89 6.58 -4.52
N ASP A 34 5.00 7.56 -5.41
CA ASP A 34 5.88 8.70 -5.22
C ASP A 34 5.47 9.51 -3.98
N ALA A 35 4.18 9.82 -3.85
CA ALA A 35 3.68 10.66 -2.77
C ALA A 35 3.86 10.01 -1.40
N SER A 36 3.83 8.68 -1.32
CA SER A 36 3.95 7.94 -0.07
C SER A 36 5.39 7.50 0.25
N ASN A 37 6.35 7.85 -0.60
CA ASN A 37 7.75 7.45 -0.43
C ASN A 37 7.95 5.93 -0.48
N LEU A 38 7.14 5.25 -1.28
CA LEU A 38 7.33 3.83 -1.59
C LEU A 38 8.16 3.71 -2.87
N ILE A 39 8.74 2.53 -3.07
CA ILE A 39 9.42 2.19 -4.32
C ILE A 39 8.95 0.83 -4.82
N GLU A 40 9.14 0.58 -6.11
CA GLU A 40 8.86 -0.72 -6.68
C GLU A 40 9.67 -1.82 -5.97
N ASN A 41 9.04 -2.97 -5.76
CA ASN A 41 9.58 -4.12 -5.03
C ASN A 41 9.65 -3.98 -3.51
N GLU A 42 9.22 -2.85 -2.97
CA GLU A 42 9.16 -2.67 -1.53
C GLU A 42 8.06 -3.54 -0.93
N LYS A 43 8.36 -4.24 0.17
CA LYS A 43 7.37 -5.02 0.91
C LYS A 43 6.38 -4.10 1.59
N VAL A 44 5.09 -4.42 1.48
CA VAL A 44 4.02 -3.69 2.15
C VAL A 44 3.06 -4.64 2.83
N HIS A 45 2.40 -4.12 3.87
CA HIS A 45 1.22 -4.75 4.48
C HIS A 45 -0.01 -4.09 3.89
N VAL A 46 -1.01 -4.91 3.57
CA VAL A 46 -2.30 -4.45 3.06
C VAL A 46 -3.37 -4.86 4.07
N LEU A 47 -4.11 -3.88 4.55
CA LEU A 47 -5.19 -4.10 5.51
C LEU A 47 -6.51 -3.80 4.82
N ASP A 48 -7.39 -4.80 4.74
CA ASP A 48 -8.71 -4.65 4.13
C ASP A 48 -9.73 -4.30 5.22
N LEU A 49 -10.33 -3.11 5.12
CA LEU A 49 -11.28 -2.64 6.11
C LEU A 49 -12.63 -3.36 6.04
N ASN A 50 -12.96 -3.94 4.91
CA ASN A 50 -14.25 -4.58 4.70
C ASN A 50 -14.32 -5.99 5.30
N ASN A 51 -13.20 -6.74 5.28
CA ASN A 51 -13.18 -8.11 5.80
C ASN A 51 -12.19 -8.34 6.95
N GLY A 52 -11.39 -7.34 7.30
CA GLY A 52 -10.41 -7.44 8.37
C GLY A 52 -9.14 -8.21 8.02
N GLU A 53 -8.97 -8.62 6.77
CA GLU A 53 -7.76 -9.34 6.35
C GLU A 53 -6.55 -8.43 6.40
N ARG A 54 -5.41 -9.01 6.80
CA ARG A 54 -4.11 -8.37 6.75
C ARG A 54 -3.15 -9.29 6.01
N LEU A 55 -2.57 -8.81 4.93
CA LEU A 55 -1.67 -9.61 4.12
C LEU A 55 -0.40 -8.84 3.80
N GLU A 56 0.63 -9.57 3.39
CA GLU A 56 1.90 -9.01 2.97
C GLU A 56 2.12 -9.28 1.49
N THR A 57 2.63 -8.29 0.79
CA THR A 57 2.98 -8.40 -0.62
C THR A 57 4.05 -7.36 -0.95
N TYR A 58 4.32 -7.11 -2.22
CA TYR A 58 5.27 -6.09 -2.63
C TYR A 58 4.68 -5.23 -3.75
N VAL A 59 5.24 -4.02 -3.89
CA VAL A 59 4.72 -2.97 -4.78
C VAL A 59 5.21 -3.19 -6.21
N ILE A 60 4.31 -3.05 -7.18
CA ILE A 60 4.67 -2.82 -8.58
C ILE A 60 3.97 -1.56 -9.08
N LYS A 61 4.59 -0.90 -10.05
CA LYS A 61 4.07 0.38 -10.57
C LYS A 61 2.86 0.18 -11.45
N GLY A 62 1.79 0.92 -11.14
CA GLY A 62 0.64 1.07 -12.00
C GLY A 62 0.75 2.33 -12.84
N VAL A 63 -0.17 2.48 -13.76
CA VAL A 63 -0.20 3.64 -14.66
C VAL A 63 -0.40 4.92 -13.85
N ARG A 64 0.50 5.87 -14.06
CA ARG A 64 0.48 7.17 -13.35
C ARG A 64 -0.83 7.91 -13.62
N GLY A 65 -1.49 8.32 -12.55
CA GLY A 65 -2.74 9.06 -12.63
C GLY A 65 -3.98 8.21 -12.90
N SER A 66 -3.85 6.89 -12.96
CA SER A 66 -4.97 5.98 -13.25
C SER A 66 -5.88 5.71 -12.05
N GLY A 67 -5.38 5.90 -10.85
CA GLY A 67 -6.07 5.46 -9.62
C GLY A 67 -6.03 3.96 -9.42
N GLU A 68 -5.15 3.26 -10.12
CA GLU A 68 -5.08 1.80 -10.08
C GLU A 68 -4.59 1.26 -8.75
N ILE A 69 -5.34 0.35 -8.15
CA ILE A 69 -4.98 -0.43 -6.98
C ILE A 69 -5.43 -1.87 -7.26
N CYS A 70 -4.51 -2.74 -7.62
CA CYS A 70 -4.84 -4.10 -8.02
C CYS A 70 -4.06 -5.12 -7.21
N LEU A 71 -4.76 -6.05 -6.56
CA LEU A 71 -4.14 -7.17 -5.87
C LEU A 71 -3.93 -8.32 -6.85
N ASN A 72 -2.71 -8.83 -6.92
CA ASN A 72 -2.31 -9.84 -7.89
C ASN A 72 -1.93 -11.14 -7.22
N GLY A 73 -2.15 -12.26 -7.90
CA GLY A 73 -1.78 -13.58 -7.42
C GLY A 73 -2.66 -14.05 -6.27
N ALA A 74 -2.08 -14.79 -5.35
CA ALA A 74 -2.83 -15.38 -4.22
C ALA A 74 -3.54 -14.33 -3.37
N ALA A 75 -3.00 -13.13 -3.26
CA ALA A 75 -3.60 -12.04 -2.50
C ALA A 75 -4.97 -11.64 -3.07
N ALA A 76 -5.21 -11.85 -4.36
CA ALA A 76 -6.49 -11.55 -5.00
C ALA A 76 -7.65 -12.37 -4.40
N ARG A 77 -7.34 -13.50 -3.76
CA ARG A 77 -8.37 -14.33 -3.11
C ARG A 77 -8.87 -13.74 -1.79
N LYS A 78 -8.12 -12.83 -1.20
CA LYS A 78 -8.42 -12.28 0.12
C LYS A 78 -9.15 -10.95 0.08
N VAL A 79 -9.42 -10.43 -1.11
CA VAL A 79 -10.02 -9.11 -1.31
C VAL A 79 -11.10 -9.18 -2.38
N LEU A 80 -11.94 -8.14 -2.40
CA LEU A 80 -12.92 -7.93 -3.47
C LEU A 80 -12.68 -6.54 -4.07
N VAL A 81 -12.90 -6.43 -5.38
CA VAL A 81 -12.90 -5.10 -6.02
C VAL A 81 -13.95 -4.23 -5.34
N GLY A 82 -13.57 -3.00 -5.00
CA GLY A 82 -14.42 -2.09 -4.24
C GLY A 82 -14.11 -2.05 -2.75
N ASP A 83 -13.34 -3.01 -2.24
CA ASP A 83 -12.90 -2.96 -0.84
C ASP A 83 -12.02 -1.73 -0.60
N ILE A 84 -12.12 -1.18 0.60
CA ILE A 84 -11.29 -0.07 1.05
C ILE A 84 -10.13 -0.64 1.85
N ILE A 85 -8.90 -0.25 1.48
CA ILE A 85 -7.69 -0.79 2.09
C ILE A 85 -6.77 0.32 2.59
N ILE A 86 -5.87 -0.08 3.50
CA ILE A 86 -4.74 0.73 3.95
C ILE A 86 -3.48 -0.02 3.54
N ILE A 87 -2.50 0.70 2.99
CA ILE A 87 -1.21 0.14 2.58
C ILE A 87 -0.13 0.75 3.46
N MET A 88 0.70 -0.09 4.07
CA MET A 88 1.73 0.36 5.00
C MET A 88 3.06 -0.30 4.72
N SER A 89 4.15 0.45 4.89
CA SER A 89 5.48 -0.12 4.94
C SER A 89 6.20 0.30 6.21
N TYR A 90 7.26 -0.42 6.54
CA TYR A 90 7.99 -0.26 7.79
C TYR A 90 9.48 -0.15 7.50
N ALA A 91 10.22 0.42 8.43
CA ALA A 91 11.67 0.51 8.36
C ALA A 91 12.27 0.15 9.71
N PHE A 92 13.45 -0.46 9.68
CA PHE A 92 14.24 -0.72 10.91
C PHE A 92 15.20 0.43 11.10
N ILE A 93 15.07 1.13 12.20
CA ILE A 93 15.97 2.25 12.54
C ILE A 93 16.35 2.20 14.02
N GLU A 94 17.44 2.90 14.37
CA GLU A 94 17.89 2.98 15.73
C GLU A 94 16.81 3.61 16.62
N PHE A 95 16.69 3.10 17.84
CA PHE A 95 15.65 3.53 18.79
C PHE A 95 15.66 5.05 19.01
N GLU A 96 16.84 5.64 19.20
CA GLU A 96 16.93 7.08 19.44
C GLU A 96 16.50 7.89 18.20
N GLU A 97 16.89 7.44 17.02
CA GLU A 97 16.47 8.06 15.75
C GLU A 97 14.97 7.93 15.54
N ALA A 98 14.40 6.80 15.95
CA ALA A 98 12.98 6.52 15.79
C ALA A 98 12.09 7.53 16.53
N LYS A 99 12.59 8.09 17.64
CA LYS A 99 11.82 9.05 18.42
C LYS A 99 11.47 10.32 17.65
N SER A 100 12.29 10.68 16.67
CA SER A 100 12.08 11.88 15.84
C SER A 100 11.75 11.56 14.39
N PHE A 101 11.75 10.28 14.01
CA PHE A 101 11.43 9.87 12.64
C PHE A 101 9.97 10.12 12.34
N LYS A 102 9.70 10.73 11.17
CA LYS A 102 8.34 11.02 10.73
C LYS A 102 7.99 10.19 9.51
N PRO A 103 7.02 9.29 9.60
CA PRO A 103 6.55 8.53 8.43
C PRO A 103 5.87 9.45 7.42
N VAL A 104 5.86 9.04 6.17
CA VAL A 104 5.09 9.69 5.13
C VAL A 104 3.71 9.04 5.09
N VAL A 105 2.68 9.79 5.45
CA VAL A 105 1.30 9.33 5.46
C VAL A 105 0.50 10.19 4.51
N ILE A 106 -0.18 9.56 3.54
CA ILE A 106 -1.04 10.27 2.59
C ILE A 106 -2.49 9.82 2.73
N PHE A 107 -3.40 10.75 2.42
CA PHE A 107 -4.85 10.56 2.51
C PHE A 107 -5.46 10.88 1.14
N PRO A 108 -5.39 9.95 0.17
CA PRO A 108 -5.99 10.18 -1.14
C PRO A 108 -7.51 10.29 -1.05
N ASP A 109 -8.12 10.76 -2.12
CA ASP A 109 -9.57 10.64 -2.25
C ASP A 109 -9.90 9.15 -2.34
N THR A 110 -10.70 8.65 -1.40
CA THR A 110 -10.97 7.21 -1.29
C THR A 110 -11.69 6.64 -2.50
N LYS A 111 -12.54 7.44 -3.16
CA LYS A 111 -13.34 6.97 -4.31
C LYS A 111 -12.53 6.90 -5.59
N THR A 112 -11.68 7.88 -5.83
CA THR A 112 -10.92 7.99 -7.09
C THR A 112 -9.49 7.49 -6.97
N ASN A 113 -8.99 7.30 -5.73
CA ASN A 113 -7.59 6.99 -5.43
C ASN A 113 -6.62 8.07 -5.90
N LYS A 114 -7.11 9.27 -6.09
CA LYS A 114 -6.27 10.39 -6.56
C LYS A 114 -5.81 11.23 -5.39
N LEU A 115 -4.63 11.83 -5.57
CA LEU A 115 -4.13 12.82 -4.61
C LEU A 115 -5.07 14.02 -4.59
N ILE A 116 -5.26 14.56 -3.40
CA ILE A 116 -6.11 15.72 -3.19
C ILE A 116 -5.27 16.99 -3.20
#